data_2048f518f21d26063d41a6398ba4fbf5
#
_entry.id   2048f518f21d26063d41a6398ba4fbf5
#
_cell.length_a   1.000
_cell.length_b   1.000
_cell.length_c   1.000
_cell.angle_alpha   90.00
_cell.angle_beta   90.00
_cell.angle_gamma   90.00
#
_symmetry.space_group_name_H-M   'P 1'
#
loop_
_entity.id
_entity.type
_entity.pdbx_description
1 polymer ?
#
loop_
_entity_poly.entity_id
_entity_poly.type
_entity_poly.pdbx_seq_one_letter_code
_entity_poly.pdbx_strand_id
1 'polypeptide(L)'
;VGPGEILTVMGPSGSGKSSLLAYIAGFLAPAFESSGSVLVNGDDICSLAAERRRIGLLFQDPLLFPHLSVAGNLRFAMPRNAQHKSQAISDGLNDIGLAGFDNRDPGTLSGGQASRVALLRLLLCAPNAVLLDEPFSKLDTQLSEEIRTLVFDKLRASELPTILVTHDKADAEQAGGEIRTLL
;
A
#
# COMPACT_ATOMS: atom_id res chain seq x y z
N VAL A 1 1.93 -11.67 -11.58
CA VAL A 1 0.82 -11.44 -10.64
C VAL A 1 -0.37 -11.01 -11.48
N GLY A 2 -1.46 -11.77 -11.45
CA GLY A 2 -2.70 -11.47 -12.17
C GLY A 2 -3.62 -10.50 -11.43
N PRO A 3 -4.74 -10.09 -12.08
CA PRO A 3 -5.74 -9.24 -11.44
C PRO A 3 -6.29 -9.88 -10.15
N GLY A 4 -6.29 -9.13 -9.05
CA GLY A 4 -6.74 -9.58 -7.74
C GLY A 4 -5.83 -10.61 -7.04
N GLU A 5 -4.74 -11.03 -7.68
CA GLU A 5 -3.75 -11.90 -7.06
C GLU A 5 -2.78 -11.13 -6.17
N ILE A 6 -2.32 -11.79 -5.11
CA ILE A 6 -1.31 -11.25 -4.20
C ILE A 6 -0.11 -12.19 -4.21
N LEU A 7 1.04 -11.67 -4.64
CA LEU A 7 2.33 -12.35 -4.53
C LEU A 7 3.01 -11.92 -3.24
N THR A 8 3.28 -12.86 -2.35
CA THR A 8 4.01 -12.57 -1.12
C THR A 8 5.51 -12.82 -1.30
N VAL A 9 6.31 -11.83 -0.96
CA VAL A 9 7.78 -11.91 -0.97
C VAL A 9 8.28 -11.91 0.47
N MET A 10 8.89 -13.02 0.87
CA MET A 10 9.49 -13.20 2.19
C MET A 10 11.03 -13.24 2.10
N GLY A 11 11.71 -13.11 3.22
CA GLY A 11 13.16 -13.21 3.30
C GLY A 11 13.74 -12.45 4.50
N PRO A 12 15.01 -12.69 4.85
CA PRO A 12 15.66 -12.00 5.96
C PRO A 12 15.77 -10.48 5.73
N SER A 13 16.03 -9.73 6.79
CA SER A 13 16.37 -8.30 6.66
C SER A 13 17.62 -8.15 5.80
N GLY A 14 17.61 -7.17 4.91
CA GLY A 14 18.73 -6.91 3.99
C GLY A 14 18.74 -7.75 2.70
N SER A 15 17.80 -8.69 2.49
CA SER A 15 17.72 -9.50 1.26
C SER A 15 17.25 -8.73 0.01
N GLY A 16 17.05 -7.40 0.10
CA GLY A 16 16.69 -6.57 -1.06
C GLY A 16 15.20 -6.41 -1.33
N LYS A 17 14.30 -6.89 -0.44
CA LYS A 17 12.84 -6.79 -0.64
C LYS A 17 12.35 -5.36 -0.89
N SER A 18 12.73 -4.41 -0.04
CA SER A 18 12.35 -3.00 -0.21
C SER A 18 13.02 -2.38 -1.44
N SER A 19 14.25 -2.82 -1.80
CA SER A 19 14.92 -2.40 -3.04
C SER A 19 14.17 -2.90 -4.29
N LEU A 20 13.63 -4.12 -4.25
CA LEU A 20 12.77 -4.66 -5.31
C LEU A 20 11.51 -3.79 -5.46
N LEU A 21 10.83 -3.47 -4.35
CA LEU A 21 9.65 -2.58 -4.40
C LEU A 21 10.01 -1.19 -4.92
N ALA A 22 11.14 -0.62 -4.48
CA ALA A 22 11.63 0.68 -4.96
C ALA A 22 11.94 0.66 -6.46
N TYR A 23 12.53 -0.42 -6.99
CA TYR A 23 12.76 -0.59 -8.43
C TYR A 23 11.45 -0.62 -9.22
N ILE A 24 10.49 -1.44 -8.80
CA ILE A 24 9.19 -1.53 -9.45
C ILE A 24 8.46 -0.19 -9.43
N ALA A 25 8.49 0.50 -8.31
CA ALA A 25 7.83 1.81 -8.15
C ALA A 25 8.57 2.98 -8.80
N GLY A 26 9.85 2.80 -9.18
CA GLY A 26 10.64 3.84 -9.86
C GLY A 26 11.41 4.79 -8.93
N PHE A 27 11.69 4.37 -7.68
CA PHE A 27 12.44 5.18 -6.69
C PHE A 27 13.79 4.56 -6.31
N LEU A 28 14.24 3.52 -7.02
CA LEU A 28 15.52 2.88 -6.67
C LEU A 28 16.63 3.94 -6.67
N ALA A 29 17.40 3.97 -5.59
CA ALA A 29 18.47 4.95 -5.46
C ALA A 29 19.54 4.73 -6.54
N PRO A 30 20.12 5.82 -7.11
CA PRO A 30 21.09 5.73 -8.20
C PRO A 30 22.38 4.93 -7.89
N ALA A 31 22.64 4.65 -6.61
CA ALA A 31 23.76 3.83 -6.18
C ALA A 31 23.58 2.33 -6.49
N PHE A 32 22.36 1.90 -6.87
CA PHE A 32 22.08 0.52 -7.21
C PHE A 32 22.05 0.33 -8.73
N GLU A 33 22.76 -0.68 -9.20
CA GLU A 33 22.60 -1.16 -10.57
C GLU A 33 21.38 -2.10 -10.64
N SER A 34 20.55 -1.91 -11.64
CA SER A 34 19.38 -2.74 -11.84
C SER A 34 19.21 -3.11 -13.31
N SER A 35 18.71 -4.31 -13.56
CA SER A 35 18.41 -4.81 -14.90
C SER A 35 17.11 -5.61 -14.87
N GLY A 36 16.47 -5.72 -16.02
CA GLY A 36 15.19 -6.41 -16.19
C GLY A 36 14.08 -5.46 -16.63
N SER A 37 12.87 -5.99 -16.73
CA SER A 37 11.68 -5.24 -17.14
C SER A 37 10.57 -5.36 -16.10
N VAL A 38 9.75 -4.32 -15.97
CA VAL A 38 8.52 -4.31 -15.17
C VAL A 38 7.36 -4.06 -16.13
N LEU A 39 6.49 -5.05 -16.26
CA LEU A 39 5.32 -4.96 -17.12
C LEU A 39 4.07 -4.75 -16.28
N VAL A 40 3.26 -3.76 -16.63
CA VAL A 40 1.92 -3.54 -16.06
C VAL A 40 0.93 -3.52 -17.23
N ASN A 41 -0.01 -4.44 -17.21
CA ASN A 41 -0.96 -4.65 -18.32
C ASN A 41 -0.30 -4.87 -19.70
N GLY A 42 0.91 -5.46 -19.71
CA GLY A 42 1.69 -5.71 -20.91
C GLY A 42 2.63 -4.58 -21.34
N ASP A 43 2.52 -3.40 -20.75
CA ASP A 43 3.37 -2.25 -21.05
C ASP A 43 4.60 -2.23 -20.14
N ASP A 44 5.79 -2.04 -20.71
CA ASP A 44 7.02 -1.85 -19.94
C ASP A 44 7.07 -0.43 -19.36
N ILE A 45 7.07 -0.36 -18.04
CA ILE A 45 7.05 0.89 -17.29
C ILE A 45 8.43 1.33 -16.76
N CYS A 46 9.50 0.60 -17.07
CA CYS A 46 10.84 0.91 -16.55
C CYS A 46 11.34 2.30 -16.96
N SER A 47 11.01 2.74 -18.18
CA SER A 47 11.37 4.07 -18.68
C SER A 47 10.53 5.21 -18.12
N LEU A 48 9.43 4.91 -17.42
CA LEU A 48 8.54 5.93 -16.87
C LEU A 48 9.05 6.43 -15.53
N ALA A 49 8.94 7.74 -15.32
CA ALA A 49 9.12 8.34 -13.99
C ALA A 49 8.08 7.78 -13.00
N ALA A 50 8.43 7.70 -11.72
CA ALA A 50 7.63 7.04 -10.68
C ALA A 50 6.16 7.50 -10.67
N GLU A 51 5.91 8.81 -10.77
CA GLU A 51 4.56 9.40 -10.77
C GLU A 51 3.72 8.99 -11.99
N ARG A 52 4.35 8.50 -13.06
CA ARG A 52 3.66 8.04 -14.28
C ARG A 52 3.40 6.54 -14.28
N ARG A 53 4.05 5.79 -13.41
CA ARG A 53 3.88 4.32 -13.31
C ARG A 53 2.51 3.93 -12.76
N ARG A 54 1.83 4.83 -12.05
CA ARG A 54 0.53 4.61 -11.43
C ARG A 54 0.51 3.37 -10.52
N ILE A 55 1.63 3.14 -9.82
CA ILE A 55 1.78 2.09 -8.82
C ILE A 55 1.55 2.69 -7.45
N GLY A 56 0.66 2.08 -6.69
CA GLY A 56 0.46 2.42 -5.28
C GLY A 56 1.54 1.74 -4.44
N LEU A 57 2.30 2.51 -3.67
CA LEU A 57 3.29 1.98 -2.74
C LEU A 57 2.97 2.41 -1.32
N LEU A 58 2.88 1.43 -0.42
CA LEU A 58 2.88 1.65 1.01
C LEU A 58 4.25 1.33 1.55
N PHE A 59 4.88 2.32 2.15
CA PHE A 59 6.12 2.16 2.91
C PHE A 59 5.84 1.68 4.33
N GLN A 60 6.84 1.08 4.97
CA GLN A 60 6.79 0.71 6.39
C GLN A 60 6.45 1.90 7.30
N ASP A 61 6.91 3.12 6.94
CA ASP A 61 6.48 4.37 7.56
C ASP A 61 5.28 4.95 6.82
N PRO A 62 4.24 5.44 7.54
CA PRO A 62 2.99 5.91 6.94
C PRO A 62 3.14 7.11 6.02
N LEU A 63 4.18 7.91 6.16
CA LEU A 63 4.50 9.09 5.35
C LEU A 63 3.28 9.98 5.10
N LEU A 64 2.53 10.31 6.15
CA LEU A 64 1.41 11.24 6.08
C LEU A 64 1.94 12.68 5.97
N PHE A 65 1.24 13.51 5.19
CA PHE A 65 1.54 14.94 5.07
C PHE A 65 1.16 15.65 6.38
N PRO A 66 2.12 16.19 7.15
CA PRO A 66 1.84 16.76 8.46
C PRO A 66 1.04 18.08 8.40
N HIS A 67 1.06 18.76 7.27
CA HIS A 67 0.34 20.04 7.03
C HIS A 67 -1.10 19.84 6.53
N LEU A 68 -1.54 18.60 6.33
CA LEU A 68 -2.89 18.25 5.94
C LEU A 68 -3.58 17.49 7.06
N SER A 69 -4.89 17.66 7.23
CA SER A 69 -5.68 16.79 8.11
C SER A 69 -5.71 15.35 7.58
N VAL A 70 -6.26 14.42 8.35
CA VAL A 70 -6.48 13.04 7.91
C VAL A 70 -7.28 13.02 6.59
N ALA A 71 -8.44 13.68 6.54
CA ALA A 71 -9.22 13.77 5.30
C ALA A 71 -8.46 14.49 4.18
N GLY A 72 -7.62 15.48 4.51
CA GLY A 72 -6.74 16.14 3.55
C GLY A 72 -5.75 15.18 2.90
N ASN A 73 -5.11 14.31 3.70
CA ASN A 73 -4.22 13.25 3.20
C ASN A 73 -4.93 12.27 2.27
N LEU A 74 -6.14 11.83 2.64
CA LEU A 74 -6.94 10.92 1.83
C LEU A 74 -7.39 11.58 0.53
N ARG A 75 -7.91 12.81 0.61
CA ARG A 75 -8.37 13.58 -0.55
C ARG A 75 -7.27 13.88 -1.55
N PHE A 76 -6.04 14.13 -1.07
CA PHE A 76 -4.88 14.39 -1.91
C PHE A 76 -4.56 13.22 -2.84
N ALA A 77 -4.71 11.98 -2.36
CA ALA A 77 -4.43 10.77 -3.14
C ALA A 77 -5.52 10.46 -4.16
N MET A 78 -6.74 10.89 -3.93
CA MET A 78 -7.88 10.55 -4.81
C MET A 78 -7.75 11.19 -6.20
N PRO A 79 -8.16 10.49 -7.27
CA PRO A 79 -8.22 11.05 -8.61
C PRO A 79 -8.98 12.38 -8.63
N ARG A 80 -8.52 13.35 -9.43
CA ARG A 80 -9.13 14.69 -9.48
C ARG A 80 -10.60 14.65 -9.84
N ASN A 81 -10.99 13.74 -10.74
CA ASN A 81 -12.35 13.52 -11.24
C ASN A 81 -13.19 12.55 -10.40
N ALA A 82 -12.66 12.03 -9.29
CA ALA A 82 -13.45 11.15 -8.42
C ALA A 82 -14.65 11.90 -7.85
N GLN A 83 -15.81 11.26 -7.96
CA GLN A 83 -17.07 11.78 -7.42
C GLN A 83 -17.22 11.38 -5.94
N HIS A 84 -18.06 12.10 -5.21
CA HIS A 84 -18.42 11.79 -3.82
C HIS A 84 -17.22 11.58 -2.87
N LYS A 85 -16.12 12.31 -3.09
CA LYS A 85 -14.87 12.15 -2.31
C LYS A 85 -15.09 12.21 -0.79
N SER A 86 -15.93 13.11 -0.32
CA SER A 86 -16.17 13.26 1.13
C SER A 86 -16.87 12.02 1.70
N GLN A 87 -17.82 11.44 0.97
CA GLN A 87 -18.51 10.22 1.38
C GLN A 87 -17.52 9.03 1.39
N ALA A 88 -16.75 8.84 0.31
CA ALA A 88 -15.75 7.77 0.24
C ALA A 88 -14.70 7.85 1.35
N ILE A 89 -14.30 9.07 1.75
CA ILE A 89 -13.39 9.28 2.88
C ILE A 89 -14.06 8.89 4.19
N SER A 90 -15.29 9.33 4.43
CA SER A 90 -16.03 9.03 5.66
C SER A 90 -16.29 7.53 5.80
N ASP A 91 -16.74 6.87 4.74
CA ASP A 91 -16.98 5.43 4.72
C ASP A 91 -15.69 4.66 4.95
N GLY A 92 -14.62 5.04 4.25
CA GLY A 92 -13.32 4.41 4.42
C GLY A 92 -12.74 4.58 5.83
N LEU A 93 -12.91 5.74 6.46
CA LEU A 93 -12.51 5.95 7.85
C LEU A 93 -13.33 5.09 8.82
N ASN A 94 -14.62 4.92 8.57
CA ASN A 94 -15.46 4.00 9.35
C ASN A 94 -14.97 2.55 9.21
N ASP A 95 -14.70 2.10 7.98
CA ASP A 95 -14.23 0.74 7.67
C ASP A 95 -12.93 0.39 8.43
N ILE A 96 -12.03 1.36 8.61
CA ILE A 96 -10.76 1.14 9.33
C ILE A 96 -10.83 1.51 10.81
N GLY A 97 -12.03 1.69 11.39
CA GLY A 97 -12.25 2.00 12.80
C GLY A 97 -11.72 3.38 13.24
N LEU A 98 -11.76 4.37 12.33
CA LEU A 98 -11.33 5.75 12.59
C LEU A 98 -12.45 6.76 12.27
N ALA A 99 -13.71 6.39 12.57
CA ALA A 99 -14.84 7.29 12.44
C ALA A 99 -14.61 8.62 13.15
N GLY A 100 -14.90 9.75 12.50
CA GLY A 100 -14.76 11.09 13.07
C GLY A 100 -13.32 11.62 13.17
N PHE A 101 -12.35 10.94 12.53
CA PHE A 101 -10.95 11.39 12.50
C PHE A 101 -10.65 12.36 11.34
N ASP A 102 -11.63 12.73 10.55
CA ASP A 102 -11.48 13.54 9.33
C ASP A 102 -10.62 14.78 9.50
N ASN A 103 -10.86 15.53 10.58
CA ASN A 103 -10.21 16.81 10.85
C ASN A 103 -8.99 16.68 11.78
N ARG A 104 -8.59 15.46 12.16
CA ARG A 104 -7.44 15.28 13.06
C ARG A 104 -6.14 15.63 12.36
N ASP A 105 -5.22 16.15 13.14
CA ASP A 105 -3.82 16.32 12.77
C ASP A 105 -3.14 14.95 12.75
N PRO A 106 -2.47 14.54 11.65
CA PRO A 106 -1.73 13.29 11.57
C PRO A 106 -0.68 13.12 12.68
N GLY A 107 -0.08 14.20 13.17
CA GLY A 107 0.87 14.18 14.27
C GLY A 107 0.29 13.72 15.60
N THR A 108 -1.04 13.70 15.75
CA THR A 108 -1.73 13.23 16.95
C THR A 108 -2.16 11.76 16.90
N LEU A 109 -1.89 11.09 15.78
CA LEU A 109 -2.25 9.68 15.58
C LEU A 109 -1.23 8.75 16.23
N SER A 110 -1.69 7.63 16.78
CA SER A 110 -0.79 6.53 17.12
C SER A 110 -0.18 5.92 15.84
N GLY A 111 0.92 5.18 15.98
CA GLY A 111 1.56 4.51 14.82
C GLY A 111 0.60 3.61 14.05
N GLY A 112 -0.23 2.82 14.73
CA GLY A 112 -1.25 1.98 14.11
C GLY A 112 -2.37 2.78 13.45
N GLN A 113 -2.80 3.90 14.03
CA GLN A 113 -3.78 4.80 13.41
C GLN A 113 -3.22 5.43 12.13
N ALA A 114 -1.98 5.90 12.17
CA ALA A 114 -1.31 6.47 11.01
C ALA A 114 -1.13 5.43 9.88
N SER A 115 -0.76 4.18 10.21
CA SER A 115 -0.65 3.08 9.24
C SER A 115 -1.99 2.77 8.58
N ARG A 116 -3.10 2.74 9.34
CA ARG A 116 -4.45 2.54 8.77
C ARG A 116 -4.86 3.68 7.83
N VAL A 117 -4.56 4.92 8.17
CA VAL A 117 -4.81 6.07 7.29
C VAL A 117 -3.98 5.96 6.00
N ALA A 118 -2.71 5.53 6.09
CA ALA A 118 -1.87 5.34 4.92
C ALA A 118 -2.36 4.20 4.01
N LEU A 119 -2.84 3.09 4.58
CA LEU A 119 -3.50 2.00 3.84
C LEU A 119 -4.76 2.49 3.13
N LEU A 120 -5.63 3.23 3.82
CA LEU A 120 -6.83 3.80 3.19
C LEU A 120 -6.47 4.79 2.08
N ARG A 121 -5.44 5.62 2.29
CA ARG A 121 -4.92 6.55 1.27
C ARG A 121 -4.49 5.81 0.00
N LEU A 122 -3.82 4.67 0.15
CA LEU A 122 -3.42 3.81 -0.95
C LEU A 122 -4.62 3.26 -1.72
N LEU A 123 -5.62 2.74 -1.02
CA LEU A 123 -6.83 2.18 -1.65
C LEU A 123 -7.64 3.25 -2.40
N LEU A 124 -7.66 4.49 -1.90
CA LEU A 124 -8.38 5.60 -2.53
C LEU A 124 -7.66 6.22 -3.73
N CYS A 125 -6.39 5.93 -3.97
CA CYS A 125 -5.66 6.52 -5.09
C CYS A 125 -5.93 5.85 -6.45
N ALA A 126 -6.65 4.73 -6.48
CA ALA A 126 -6.99 3.96 -7.69
C ALA A 126 -5.75 3.65 -8.57
N PRO A 127 -4.75 2.94 -8.05
CA PRO A 127 -3.54 2.57 -8.79
C PRO A 127 -3.82 1.45 -9.79
N ASN A 128 -2.84 1.16 -10.67
CA ASN A 128 -2.90 0.00 -11.58
C ASN A 128 -2.31 -1.27 -10.94
N ALA A 129 -1.47 -1.13 -9.93
CA ALA A 129 -0.89 -2.21 -9.13
C ALA A 129 -0.52 -1.69 -7.75
N VAL A 130 -0.36 -2.59 -6.79
CA VAL A 130 -0.09 -2.24 -5.39
C VAL A 130 1.16 -2.96 -4.89
N LEU A 131 1.99 -2.22 -4.16
CA LEU A 131 3.16 -2.70 -3.46
C LEU A 131 3.01 -2.39 -1.97
N LEU A 132 3.13 -3.40 -1.13
CA LEU A 132 2.99 -3.29 0.32
C LEU A 132 4.30 -3.70 1.00
N ASP A 133 4.93 -2.80 1.73
CA ASP A 133 6.15 -3.07 2.51
C ASP A 133 5.81 -3.12 3.99
N GLU A 134 5.71 -4.34 4.53
CA GLU A 134 5.35 -4.63 5.93
C GLU A 134 4.12 -3.85 6.44
N PRO A 135 2.97 -3.92 5.74
CA PRO A 135 1.84 -3.01 5.92
C PRO A 135 1.20 -3.06 7.31
N PHE A 136 1.34 -4.18 8.02
CA PHE A 136 0.65 -4.42 9.29
C PHE A 136 1.59 -4.46 10.50
N SER A 137 2.89 -4.23 10.31
CA SER A 137 3.92 -4.36 11.36
C SER A 137 3.73 -3.42 12.56
N LYS A 138 2.97 -2.33 12.40
CA LYS A 138 2.69 -1.33 13.47
C LYS A 138 1.28 -1.45 14.06
N LEU A 139 0.51 -2.47 13.67
CA LEU A 139 -0.85 -2.67 14.16
C LEU A 139 -0.87 -3.61 15.36
N ASP A 140 -1.81 -3.35 16.29
CA ASP A 140 -2.10 -4.26 17.40
C ASP A 140 -2.64 -5.60 16.87
N THR A 141 -2.27 -6.70 17.50
CA THR A 141 -2.52 -8.07 17.01
C THR A 141 -4.01 -8.33 16.71
N GLN A 142 -4.91 -7.90 17.61
CA GLN A 142 -6.34 -8.16 17.43
C GLN A 142 -6.95 -7.31 16.30
N LEU A 143 -6.57 -6.04 16.21
CA LEU A 143 -7.05 -5.12 15.18
C LEU A 143 -6.40 -5.40 13.82
N SER A 144 -5.19 -6.00 13.81
CA SER A 144 -4.48 -6.31 12.57
C SER A 144 -5.19 -7.37 11.74
N GLU A 145 -5.87 -8.35 12.34
CA GLU A 145 -6.60 -9.38 11.61
C GLU A 145 -7.79 -8.80 10.83
N GLU A 146 -8.60 -7.94 11.47
CA GLU A 146 -9.73 -7.28 10.82
C GLU A 146 -9.25 -6.37 9.66
N ILE A 147 -8.18 -5.60 9.89
CA ILE A 147 -7.62 -4.70 8.87
C ILE A 147 -6.98 -5.47 7.72
N ARG A 148 -6.27 -6.58 7.99
CA ARG A 148 -5.75 -7.47 6.95
C ARG A 148 -6.86 -7.98 6.05
N THR A 149 -7.93 -8.54 6.65
CA THR A 149 -9.10 -9.04 5.93
C THR A 149 -9.67 -7.95 5.04
N LEU A 150 -9.96 -6.78 5.61
CA LEU A 150 -10.51 -5.64 4.87
C LEU A 150 -9.63 -5.24 3.69
N VAL A 151 -8.32 -5.12 3.91
CA VAL A 151 -7.38 -4.66 2.87
C VAL A 151 -7.27 -5.69 1.75
N PHE A 152 -7.05 -6.96 2.09
CA PHE A 152 -6.91 -8.01 1.08
C PHE A 152 -8.20 -8.23 0.29
N ASP A 153 -9.36 -8.16 0.94
CA ASP A 153 -10.65 -8.26 0.26
C ASP A 153 -10.90 -7.07 -0.68
N LYS A 154 -10.54 -5.85 -0.28
CA LYS A 154 -10.62 -4.67 -1.16
C LYS A 154 -9.67 -4.79 -2.35
N LEU A 155 -8.44 -5.28 -2.15
CA LEU A 155 -7.47 -5.48 -3.24
C LEU A 155 -7.98 -6.52 -4.25
N ARG A 156 -8.51 -7.64 -3.77
CA ARG A 156 -9.10 -8.68 -4.63
C ARG A 156 -10.35 -8.17 -5.36
N ALA A 157 -11.27 -7.52 -4.65
CA ALA A 157 -12.49 -6.97 -5.23
C ALA A 157 -12.23 -5.88 -6.27
N SER A 158 -11.12 -5.16 -6.15
CA SER A 158 -10.67 -4.15 -7.12
C SER A 158 -9.80 -4.72 -8.24
N GLU A 159 -9.60 -6.05 -8.27
CA GLU A 159 -8.76 -6.76 -9.25
C GLU A 159 -7.33 -6.19 -9.36
N LEU A 160 -6.79 -5.66 -8.25
CA LEU A 160 -5.46 -5.04 -8.23
C LEU A 160 -4.37 -6.11 -8.05
N PRO A 161 -3.46 -6.28 -9.03
CA PRO A 161 -2.28 -7.10 -8.85
C PRO A 161 -1.41 -6.51 -7.74
N THR A 162 -1.05 -7.34 -6.75
CA THR A 162 -0.41 -6.87 -5.53
C THR A 162 0.86 -7.66 -5.23
N ILE A 163 1.93 -6.96 -4.83
CA ILE A 163 3.11 -7.57 -4.22
C ILE A 163 3.13 -7.16 -2.75
N LEU A 164 3.12 -8.15 -1.88
CA LEU A 164 3.24 -8.00 -0.44
C LEU A 164 4.64 -8.42 0.01
N VAL A 165 5.36 -7.52 0.66
CA VAL A 165 6.59 -7.85 1.39
C VAL A 165 6.24 -7.95 2.86
N THR A 166 6.52 -9.10 3.48
CA THR A 166 6.32 -9.30 4.91
C THR A 166 7.28 -10.37 5.44
N HIS A 167 7.57 -10.32 6.72
CA HIS A 167 8.20 -11.40 7.47
C HIS A 167 7.20 -12.15 8.38
N ASP A 168 5.96 -11.66 8.48
CA ASP A 168 4.88 -12.26 9.25
C ASP A 168 4.19 -13.35 8.43
N LYS A 169 4.15 -14.58 8.98
CA LYS A 169 3.46 -15.70 8.36
C LYS A 169 1.95 -15.50 8.29
N ALA A 170 1.35 -14.85 9.31
CA ALA A 170 -0.07 -14.58 9.31
C ALA A 170 -0.49 -13.64 8.16
N ASP A 171 0.35 -12.64 7.83
CA ASP A 171 0.12 -11.79 6.65
C ASP A 171 0.12 -12.63 5.37
N ALA A 172 1.14 -13.51 5.22
CA ALA A 172 1.29 -14.36 4.03
C ALA A 172 0.15 -15.37 3.87
N GLU A 173 -0.27 -16.01 4.97
CA GLU A 173 -1.37 -16.98 4.98
C GLU A 173 -2.71 -16.31 4.61
N GLN A 174 -2.99 -15.13 5.17
CA GLN A 174 -4.23 -14.41 4.92
C GLN A 174 -4.25 -13.73 3.54
N ALA A 175 -3.10 -13.28 3.04
CA ALA A 175 -2.95 -12.81 1.67
C ALA A 175 -3.30 -13.92 0.67
N GLY A 176 -2.96 -15.16 0.96
CA GLY A 176 -3.09 -16.28 0.01
C GLY A 176 -2.19 -16.09 -1.21
N GLY A 177 -2.31 -16.99 -2.18
CA GLY A 177 -1.54 -16.89 -3.41
C GLY A 177 -0.11 -17.42 -3.28
N GLU A 178 0.75 -17.02 -4.21
CA GLU A 178 2.12 -17.53 -4.29
C GLU A 178 3.02 -16.84 -3.27
N ILE A 179 3.92 -17.62 -2.65
CA ILE A 179 4.97 -17.10 -1.75
C ILE A 179 6.33 -17.34 -2.39
N ARG A 180 7.13 -16.30 -2.51
CA ARG A 180 8.53 -16.34 -2.97
C ARG A 180 9.46 -15.91 -1.85
N THR A 181 10.59 -16.60 -1.72
CA THR A 181 11.61 -16.26 -0.73
C THR A 181 12.83 -15.67 -1.43
N LEU A 182 13.22 -14.46 -1.05
CA LEU A 182 14.51 -13.86 -1.41
C LEU A 182 15.56 -14.33 -0.39
N LEU A 183 16.66 -14.87 -0.91
CA LEU A 183 17.78 -15.39 -0.12
C LEU A 183 18.90 -14.35 -0.03
#